data_fca0fdaf5248ece7ca7b08ad7f2f7f10
#
_entry.id   fca0fdaf5248ece7ca7b08ad7f2f7f10
#
_cell.length_a   1.000
_cell.length_b   1.000
_cell.length_c   1.000
_cell.angle_alpha   90.00
_cell.angle_beta   90.00
_cell.angle_gamma   90.00
#
_symmetry.space_group_name_H-M   'P 1'
#
loop_
_entity.id
_entity.type
_entity.pdbx_description
1 polymer ?
#
loop_
_entity_poly.entity_id
_entity_poly.type
_entity_poly.pdbx_seq_one_letter_code
_entity_poly.pdbx_strand_id
1 'polypeptide(L)'
;MASALRPRSPLSLGRLPGPRRRACARAMAPPRRLALELPGCALAHLAVGGDAPDALPDPRVAALLGPPGRSYSLCVPLASAGDCAARVRAARLHQRLLHQLRRDPLRRCQLRRLLCYGPGGGAGGVEHGFLLHDPGDSPDTRRALFSLLGESPEGPRLGEFVGDAQQQVWQHLWELRDGAGWEQVGPRQRVVAAPEPALHPVVPDLPSSGVFPHREAARAVLEACIPFIPEARAVLDLVDQCLEPVQKGKFPVIAIEGLDATGSITCKTTVTQSVSDSLKAVLLKSPPACISQWRKIFDDEPTIIRRAFYSLGNYIVASEIAKESARSPVIVDRYWHSTATYAIATEVTGGLQHLPPAHHPIYQWPRDLLKPDLVLLLTVSPEERMHRIEGRGMERTREEAELEANSIFRQNNRMFDLTHGCQESRVHFQSFRMVRAANWWPFTGSSGNL
;
A
#
# COMPACT_ATOMS: atom_id res chain seq x y z
N MET A 1 13.45 -91.83 15.48
CA MET A 1 12.69 -91.40 14.35
C MET A 1 13.07 -89.95 14.04
N ALA A 2 14.02 -89.79 13.07
CA ALA A 2 14.54 -88.48 12.68
C ALA A 2 14.01 -88.16 11.28
N SER A 3 13.28 -87.09 11.17
CA SER A 3 12.77 -86.54 9.86
C SER A 3 13.72 -85.47 9.38
N ALA A 4 14.29 -85.71 8.21
CA ALA A 4 15.24 -84.81 7.54
C ALA A 4 14.54 -83.64 6.90
N LEU A 5 15.00 -82.42 7.22
CA LEU A 5 14.64 -81.18 6.54
C LEU A 5 15.64 -80.88 5.38
N ARG A 6 15.16 -80.81 4.18
CA ARG A 6 15.89 -80.36 2.95
C ARG A 6 16.12 -78.88 2.98
N PRO A 7 17.25 -78.33 2.51
CA PRO A 7 17.49 -76.93 2.39
C PRO A 7 16.75 -76.29 1.15
N ARG A 8 16.10 -75.17 1.34
CA ARG A 8 15.50 -74.38 0.23
C ARG A 8 16.56 -73.49 -0.41
N SER A 9 16.56 -73.46 -1.74
CA SER A 9 17.37 -72.63 -2.59
C SER A 9 17.10 -71.12 -2.37
N PRO A 10 18.08 -70.21 -2.55
CA PRO A 10 17.89 -68.79 -2.40
C PRO A 10 17.08 -68.19 -3.59
N LEU A 11 16.06 -67.44 -3.23
CA LEU A 11 15.26 -66.64 -4.19
C LEU A 11 16.11 -65.49 -4.75
N SER A 12 16.17 -65.42 -6.08
CA SER A 12 16.80 -64.32 -6.79
C SER A 12 16.10 -63.00 -6.51
N LEU A 13 16.83 -62.02 -5.91
CA LEU A 13 16.38 -60.65 -5.74
C LEU A 13 16.26 -59.98 -7.12
N GLY A 14 15.06 -59.85 -7.59
CA GLY A 14 14.73 -59.02 -8.79
C GLY A 14 15.13 -57.59 -8.54
N ARG A 15 15.89 -57.00 -9.42
CA ARG A 15 16.23 -55.56 -9.44
C ARG A 15 14.96 -54.76 -9.46
N LEU A 16 14.75 -53.98 -8.42
CA LEU A 16 13.71 -52.91 -8.42
C LEU A 16 14.04 -51.89 -9.53
N PRO A 17 13.08 -51.48 -10.34
CA PRO A 17 13.29 -50.44 -11.32
C PRO A 17 13.58 -49.13 -10.56
N GLY A 18 14.74 -48.54 -10.86
CA GLY A 18 15.14 -47.23 -10.34
C GLY A 18 14.05 -46.16 -10.55
N PRO A 19 14.01 -45.11 -9.73
CA PRO A 19 12.99 -44.08 -9.87
C PRO A 19 13.08 -43.48 -11.27
N ARG A 20 12.04 -43.70 -12.07
CA ARG A 20 11.84 -43.00 -13.32
C ARG A 20 11.81 -41.50 -12.96
N ARG A 21 12.86 -40.78 -13.39
CA ARG A 21 12.87 -39.31 -13.41
C ARG A 21 11.61 -38.91 -14.22
N ARG A 22 10.57 -38.50 -13.53
CA ARG A 22 9.46 -37.77 -14.16
C ARG A 22 10.11 -36.57 -14.80
N ALA A 23 10.10 -36.53 -16.14
CA ALA A 23 10.33 -35.32 -16.87
C ALA A 23 9.25 -34.36 -16.37
N CYS A 24 9.62 -33.41 -15.49
CA CYS A 24 8.77 -32.28 -15.17
C CYS A 24 8.50 -31.60 -16.53
N ALA A 25 7.29 -31.79 -17.03
CA ALA A 25 6.78 -30.90 -18.06
C ALA A 25 6.96 -29.50 -17.47
N ARG A 26 7.84 -28.68 -18.07
CA ARG A 26 8.05 -27.28 -17.72
C ARG A 26 6.70 -26.61 -17.81
N ALA A 27 6.02 -26.47 -16.69
CA ALA A 27 4.80 -25.68 -16.61
C ALA A 27 5.20 -24.27 -17.07
N MET A 28 4.58 -23.80 -18.15
CA MET A 28 4.73 -22.42 -18.58
C MET A 28 4.36 -21.55 -17.39
N ALA A 29 5.21 -20.55 -17.12
CA ALA A 29 4.88 -19.60 -16.07
C ALA A 29 3.49 -19.00 -16.36
N PRO A 30 2.62 -18.88 -15.34
CA PRO A 30 1.28 -18.35 -15.55
C PRO A 30 1.37 -16.95 -16.19
N PRO A 31 0.41 -16.59 -17.06
CA PRO A 31 0.40 -15.27 -17.69
C PRO A 31 0.39 -14.20 -16.61
N ARG A 32 1.25 -13.20 -16.76
CA ARG A 32 1.40 -12.08 -15.83
C ARG A 32 0.91 -10.79 -16.44
N ARG A 33 0.33 -9.94 -15.61
CA ARG A 33 0.01 -8.57 -15.95
C ARG A 33 1.00 -7.64 -15.26
N LEU A 34 1.38 -6.59 -15.95
CA LEU A 34 2.20 -5.51 -15.41
C LEU A 34 1.40 -4.20 -15.52
N ALA A 35 1.43 -3.38 -14.47
CA ALA A 35 1.01 -2.00 -14.54
C ALA A 35 2.25 -1.12 -14.31
N LEU A 36 2.57 -0.32 -15.32
CA LEU A 36 3.74 0.56 -15.34
C LEU A 36 3.30 2.01 -15.22
N GLU A 37 3.85 2.72 -14.26
CA GLU A 37 3.64 4.15 -14.11
C GLU A 37 4.47 4.94 -15.13
N LEU A 38 3.78 5.73 -15.96
CA LEU A 38 4.36 6.59 -16.99
C LEU A 38 4.46 8.05 -16.51
N PRO A 39 5.23 8.92 -17.21
CA PRO A 39 5.22 10.36 -16.95
C PRO A 39 3.80 10.93 -17.00
N GLY A 40 3.49 11.89 -16.11
CA GLY A 40 2.16 12.49 -16.01
C GLY A 40 1.15 11.60 -15.27
N CYS A 41 1.62 10.63 -14.48
CA CYS A 41 0.79 9.73 -13.67
C CYS A 41 -0.18 8.85 -14.50
N ALA A 42 0.11 8.59 -15.77
CA ALA A 42 -0.63 7.60 -16.57
C ALA A 42 -0.16 6.18 -16.21
N LEU A 43 -1.07 5.22 -16.28
CA LEU A 43 -0.74 3.80 -16.15
C LEU A 43 -0.79 3.11 -17.50
N ALA A 44 0.20 2.28 -17.78
CA ALA A 44 0.18 1.38 -18.93
C ALA A 44 0.06 -0.06 -18.44
N HIS A 45 -0.89 -0.79 -19.01
CA HIS A 45 -1.13 -2.20 -18.69
C HIS A 45 -0.56 -3.10 -19.77
N LEU A 46 0.23 -4.10 -19.35
CA LEU A 46 0.93 -5.04 -20.23
C LEU A 46 0.61 -6.47 -19.82
N ALA A 47 0.62 -7.36 -20.81
CA ALA A 47 0.59 -8.81 -20.59
C ALA A 47 1.93 -9.40 -21.00
N VAL A 48 2.44 -10.32 -20.20
CA VAL A 48 3.68 -11.05 -20.44
C VAL A 48 3.35 -12.53 -20.50
N GLY A 49 3.61 -13.14 -21.66
CA GLY A 49 3.26 -14.55 -21.94
C GLY A 49 1.74 -14.75 -22.16
N GLY A 50 1.38 -15.96 -22.63
CA GLY A 50 -0.01 -16.34 -22.91
C GLY A 50 -0.54 -15.89 -24.27
N ASP A 51 -1.81 -16.23 -24.56
CA ASP A 51 -2.54 -15.95 -25.81
C ASP A 51 -3.13 -14.52 -25.82
N ALA A 52 -2.37 -13.52 -25.41
CA ALA A 52 -2.84 -12.15 -25.45
C ALA A 52 -2.94 -11.65 -26.89
N PRO A 53 -3.95 -10.84 -27.24
CA PRO A 53 -4.10 -10.29 -28.58
C PRO A 53 -2.84 -9.52 -29.01
N ASP A 54 -2.56 -9.52 -30.31
CA ASP A 54 -1.36 -8.94 -30.95
C ASP A 54 -1.27 -7.39 -30.89
N ALA A 55 -1.89 -6.77 -29.88
CA ALA A 55 -1.84 -5.34 -29.71
C ALA A 55 -0.43 -4.89 -29.27
N LEU A 56 0.18 -4.00 -30.06
CA LEU A 56 1.44 -3.37 -29.69
C LEU A 56 1.27 -2.50 -28.45
N PRO A 57 2.28 -2.43 -27.56
CA PRO A 57 2.27 -1.50 -26.44
C PRO A 57 2.15 -0.04 -26.92
N ASP A 58 1.62 0.83 -26.04
CA ASP A 58 1.67 2.28 -26.22
C ASP A 58 3.07 2.71 -26.67
N PRO A 59 3.22 3.60 -27.67
CA PRO A 59 4.53 4.07 -28.15
C PRO A 59 5.46 4.56 -27.04
N ARG A 60 4.90 5.16 -25.97
CA ARG A 60 5.69 5.58 -24.80
C ARG A 60 6.27 4.40 -24.02
N VAL A 61 5.54 3.29 -23.96
CA VAL A 61 6.01 2.04 -23.35
C VAL A 61 7.03 1.37 -24.25
N ALA A 62 6.77 1.32 -25.56
CA ALA A 62 7.72 0.77 -26.54
C ALA A 62 9.07 1.51 -26.49
N ALA A 63 9.05 2.84 -26.35
CA ALA A 63 10.26 3.65 -26.19
C ALA A 63 11.02 3.37 -24.88
N LEU A 64 10.34 2.93 -23.82
CA LEU A 64 10.97 2.56 -22.55
C LEU A 64 11.49 1.13 -22.54
N LEU A 65 10.80 0.21 -23.23
CA LEU A 65 11.14 -1.21 -23.19
C LEU A 65 12.01 -1.65 -24.37
N GLY A 66 12.00 -0.88 -25.45
CA GLY A 66 12.77 -1.14 -26.67
C GLY A 66 14.04 -0.29 -26.79
N PRO A 67 14.77 -0.42 -27.92
CA PRO A 67 15.94 0.40 -28.20
C PRO A 67 15.57 1.88 -28.52
N PRO A 68 16.46 2.86 -28.26
CA PRO A 68 17.78 2.66 -27.67
C PRO A 68 17.69 2.50 -26.16
N GLY A 69 18.66 1.79 -25.58
CA GLY A 69 18.73 1.50 -24.16
C GLY A 69 18.18 0.12 -23.81
N ARG A 70 18.17 -0.17 -22.52
CA ARG A 70 17.74 -1.45 -21.97
C ARG A 70 16.93 -1.28 -20.70
N SER A 71 15.89 -2.07 -20.56
CA SER A 71 15.03 -2.02 -19.39
C SER A 71 14.99 -3.33 -18.62
N TYR A 72 14.89 -3.20 -17.31
CA TYR A 72 14.83 -4.33 -16.38
C TYR A 72 13.61 -4.17 -15.47
N SER A 73 12.86 -5.24 -15.27
CA SER A 73 11.83 -5.32 -14.25
C SER A 73 12.34 -6.06 -13.02
N LEU A 74 12.07 -5.51 -11.86
CA LEU A 74 12.38 -6.08 -10.55
C LEU A 74 11.06 -6.22 -9.81
N CYS A 75 10.52 -7.44 -9.67
CA CYS A 75 9.29 -7.68 -8.92
C CYS A 75 9.62 -8.42 -7.63
N VAL A 76 9.21 -7.87 -6.50
CA VAL A 76 9.37 -8.52 -5.19
C VAL A 76 8.27 -9.57 -5.05
N PRO A 77 8.62 -10.86 -4.98
CA PRO A 77 7.62 -11.92 -4.92
C PRO A 77 6.87 -11.89 -3.60
N LEU A 78 5.57 -12.11 -3.68
CA LEU A 78 4.72 -12.32 -2.52
C LEU A 78 4.51 -13.82 -2.34
N ALA A 79 5.20 -14.43 -1.39
CA ALA A 79 5.19 -15.88 -1.19
C ALA A 79 3.78 -16.42 -0.87
N SER A 80 2.97 -15.64 -0.14
CA SER A 80 1.57 -15.95 0.11
C SER A 80 0.79 -14.65 0.35
N ALA A 81 -0.26 -14.43 -0.43
CA ALA A 81 -1.12 -13.27 -0.28
C ALA A 81 -1.88 -13.24 1.07
N GLY A 82 -2.12 -14.40 1.67
CA GLY A 82 -2.78 -14.53 2.97
C GLY A 82 -1.83 -14.43 4.18
N ASP A 83 -0.52 -14.50 3.97
CA ASP A 83 0.47 -14.43 5.05
C ASP A 83 0.91 -12.97 5.30
N CYS A 84 0.50 -12.42 6.45
CA CYS A 84 0.84 -11.07 6.88
C CYS A 84 2.35 -10.88 7.02
N ALA A 85 3.07 -11.85 7.58
CA ALA A 85 4.51 -11.77 7.75
C ALA A 85 5.25 -11.77 6.40
N ALA A 86 4.76 -12.54 5.41
CA ALA A 86 5.30 -12.50 4.05
C ALA A 86 5.09 -11.12 3.40
N ARG A 87 3.91 -10.49 3.60
CA ARG A 87 3.63 -9.13 3.12
C ARG A 87 4.56 -8.09 3.73
N VAL A 88 4.77 -8.17 5.04
CA VAL A 88 5.68 -7.26 5.77
C VAL A 88 7.12 -7.43 5.26
N ARG A 89 7.60 -8.66 5.09
CA ARG A 89 8.95 -8.92 4.54
C ARG A 89 9.08 -8.37 3.11
N ALA A 90 8.10 -8.65 2.24
CA ALA A 90 8.09 -8.16 0.87
C ALA A 90 8.10 -6.63 0.80
N ALA A 91 7.30 -5.95 1.61
CA ALA A 91 7.25 -4.49 1.65
C ALA A 91 8.60 -3.88 2.11
N ARG A 92 9.24 -4.47 3.11
CA ARG A 92 10.57 -4.02 3.57
C ARG A 92 11.66 -4.31 2.54
N LEU A 93 11.61 -5.45 1.87
CA LEU A 93 12.52 -5.74 0.76
C LEU A 93 12.35 -4.72 -0.37
N HIS A 94 11.12 -4.43 -0.78
CA HIS A 94 10.83 -3.41 -1.79
C HIS A 94 11.40 -2.04 -1.40
N GLN A 95 11.23 -1.61 -0.15
CA GLN A 95 11.78 -0.35 0.34
C GLN A 95 13.32 -0.34 0.33
N ARG A 96 13.97 -1.42 0.78
CA ARG A 96 15.43 -1.55 0.73
C ARG A 96 15.97 -1.47 -0.70
N LEU A 97 15.32 -2.17 -1.63
CA LEU A 97 15.67 -2.12 -3.05
C LEU A 97 15.54 -0.71 -3.60
N LEU A 98 14.48 0.02 -3.28
CA LEU A 98 14.32 1.41 -3.70
C LEU A 98 15.52 2.28 -3.26
N HIS A 99 15.97 2.12 -2.02
CA HIS A 99 17.15 2.85 -1.52
C HIS A 99 18.43 2.46 -2.24
N GLN A 100 18.61 1.18 -2.56
CA GLN A 100 19.81 0.69 -3.25
C GLN A 100 19.81 1.09 -4.73
N LEU A 101 18.66 1.02 -5.42
CA LEU A 101 18.53 1.42 -6.83
C LEU A 101 18.78 2.93 -7.06
N ARG A 102 18.62 3.75 -6.02
CA ARG A 102 18.91 5.19 -6.05
C ARG A 102 20.39 5.54 -5.81
N ARG A 103 21.26 4.53 -5.64
CA ARG A 103 22.71 4.70 -5.45
C ARG A 103 23.49 4.42 -6.72
N ASP A 104 24.74 4.89 -6.78
CA ASP A 104 25.62 4.57 -7.89
C ASP A 104 25.95 3.06 -7.94
N PRO A 105 26.08 2.48 -9.14
CA PRO A 105 25.96 3.12 -10.46
C PRO A 105 24.52 3.20 -11.00
N LEU A 106 23.50 2.67 -10.29
CA LEU A 106 22.13 2.51 -10.80
C LEU A 106 21.32 3.81 -10.80
N ARG A 107 21.74 4.83 -10.03
CA ARG A 107 21.02 6.13 -9.96
C ARG A 107 20.93 6.87 -11.31
N ARG A 108 21.80 6.56 -12.26
CA ARG A 108 21.78 7.12 -13.62
C ARG A 108 20.63 6.60 -14.47
N CYS A 109 20.04 5.48 -14.08
CA CYS A 109 18.91 4.87 -14.76
C CYS A 109 17.61 5.57 -14.35
N GLN A 110 16.64 5.53 -15.25
CA GLN A 110 15.29 6.01 -14.93
C GLN A 110 14.55 4.92 -14.17
N LEU A 111 14.14 5.23 -12.95
CA LEU A 111 13.38 4.32 -12.10
C LEU A 111 11.89 4.66 -12.12
N ARG A 112 11.03 3.66 -12.36
CA ARG A 112 9.57 3.78 -12.38
C ARG A 112 8.93 2.71 -11.50
N ARG A 113 7.77 3.04 -10.93
CA ARG A 113 6.97 2.06 -10.19
C ARG A 113 6.39 1.03 -11.16
N LEU A 114 6.43 -0.24 -10.76
CA LEU A 114 5.90 -1.37 -11.48
C LEU A 114 5.07 -2.23 -10.51
N LEU A 115 3.91 -2.67 -10.96
CA LEU A 115 3.09 -3.64 -10.25
C LEU A 115 2.97 -4.91 -11.09
N CYS A 116 3.15 -6.07 -10.46
CA CYS A 116 2.92 -7.37 -11.08
C CYS A 116 1.70 -8.02 -10.43
N TYR A 117 0.78 -8.54 -11.24
CA TYR A 117 -0.47 -9.14 -10.74
C TYR A 117 -0.97 -10.23 -11.69
N GLY A 118 -1.88 -11.07 -11.22
CA GLY A 118 -2.48 -12.13 -12.01
C GLY A 118 -3.52 -11.62 -13.01
N PRO A 119 -3.91 -12.43 -14.01
CA PRO A 119 -4.89 -12.07 -15.04
C PRO A 119 -6.28 -11.76 -14.48
N GLY A 120 -6.61 -12.26 -13.28
CA GLY A 120 -7.86 -11.95 -12.54
C GLY A 120 -7.83 -10.64 -11.76
N GLY A 121 -6.89 -9.73 -12.04
CA GLY A 121 -6.68 -8.52 -11.25
C GLY A 121 -5.85 -8.76 -9.99
N GLY A 122 -5.89 -7.82 -9.04
CA GLY A 122 -5.09 -7.89 -7.81
C GLY A 122 -5.62 -8.82 -6.71
N ALA A 123 -6.68 -9.58 -6.94
CA ALA A 123 -7.32 -10.42 -5.91
C ALA A 123 -6.40 -11.54 -5.36
N GLY A 124 -5.42 -11.99 -6.14
CA GLY A 124 -4.39 -12.96 -5.73
C GLY A 124 -3.17 -12.32 -5.03
N GLY A 125 -3.23 -11.03 -4.74
CA GLY A 125 -2.12 -10.23 -4.25
C GLY A 125 -1.39 -9.50 -5.38
N VAL A 126 -0.75 -8.39 -5.02
CA VAL A 126 0.04 -7.56 -5.93
C VAL A 126 1.49 -7.58 -5.50
N GLU A 127 2.37 -7.89 -6.43
CA GLU A 127 3.80 -7.79 -6.22
C GLU A 127 4.26 -6.39 -6.62
N HIS A 128 4.83 -5.66 -5.69
CA HIS A 128 5.42 -4.36 -5.94
C HIS A 128 6.81 -4.51 -6.53
N GLY A 129 7.15 -3.64 -7.47
CA GLY A 129 8.42 -3.70 -8.15
C GLY A 129 8.82 -2.38 -8.78
N PHE A 130 9.86 -2.47 -9.61
CA PHE A 130 10.44 -1.35 -10.32
C PHE A 130 10.72 -1.71 -11.78
N LEU A 131 10.52 -0.75 -12.66
CA LEU A 131 11.15 -0.74 -13.97
C LEU A 131 12.36 0.18 -13.91
N LEU A 132 13.51 -0.36 -14.24
CA LEU A 132 14.77 0.38 -14.37
C LEU A 132 15.09 0.49 -15.86
N HIS A 133 15.09 1.70 -16.42
CA HIS A 133 15.50 1.95 -17.79
C HIS A 133 16.89 2.57 -17.84
N ASP A 134 17.81 1.89 -18.48
CA ASP A 134 19.17 2.37 -18.77
C ASP A 134 19.25 2.88 -20.22
N PRO A 135 19.25 4.20 -20.45
CA PRO A 135 19.30 4.76 -21.80
C PRO A 135 20.60 4.44 -22.54
N GLY A 136 21.67 4.18 -21.79
CA GLY A 136 23.00 3.93 -22.33
C GLY A 136 23.30 2.45 -22.63
N ASP A 137 22.38 1.53 -22.30
CA ASP A 137 22.58 0.07 -22.40
C ASP A 137 23.94 -0.41 -21.86
N SER A 138 24.31 0.12 -20.71
CA SER A 138 25.62 -0.15 -20.12
C SER A 138 25.70 -1.58 -19.54
N PRO A 139 26.75 -2.35 -19.85
CA PRO A 139 26.96 -3.65 -19.22
C PRO A 139 27.17 -3.55 -17.69
N ASP A 140 27.55 -2.39 -17.19
CA ASP A 140 27.70 -2.14 -15.75
C ASP A 140 26.38 -2.15 -15.02
N THR A 141 25.30 -1.69 -15.66
CA THR A 141 23.96 -1.71 -15.08
C THR A 141 23.53 -3.14 -14.76
N ARG A 142 23.68 -4.06 -15.73
CA ARG A 142 23.34 -5.47 -15.52
C ARG A 142 24.24 -6.11 -14.47
N ARG A 143 25.54 -5.85 -14.47
CA ARG A 143 26.46 -6.36 -13.44
C ARG A 143 26.08 -5.87 -12.05
N ALA A 144 25.77 -4.59 -11.91
CA ALA A 144 25.35 -4.01 -10.65
C ALA A 144 24.02 -4.60 -10.16
N LEU A 145 23.05 -4.84 -11.05
CA LEU A 145 21.80 -5.52 -10.70
C LEU A 145 22.04 -6.95 -10.23
N PHE A 146 22.85 -7.72 -10.95
CA PHE A 146 23.19 -9.10 -10.58
C PHE A 146 23.89 -9.17 -9.22
N SER A 147 24.81 -8.25 -8.95
CA SER A 147 25.49 -8.15 -7.63
C SER A 147 24.49 -7.80 -6.54
N LEU A 148 23.68 -6.77 -6.74
CA LEU A 148 22.68 -6.32 -5.77
C LEU A 148 21.68 -7.43 -5.39
N LEU A 149 21.22 -8.20 -6.36
CA LEU A 149 20.20 -9.23 -6.17
C LEU A 149 20.79 -10.56 -5.68
N GLY A 150 22.07 -10.83 -5.95
CA GLY A 150 22.77 -12.03 -5.51
C GLY A 150 22.96 -12.11 -3.99
N GLU A 151 22.81 -11.02 -3.27
CA GLU A 151 22.90 -10.96 -1.82
C GLU A 151 21.63 -11.39 -1.07
N SER A 152 20.53 -11.62 -1.80
CA SER A 152 19.22 -11.93 -1.19
C SER A 152 18.70 -13.30 -1.61
N PRO A 153 18.62 -14.30 -0.73
CA PRO A 153 18.13 -15.64 -1.07
C PRO A 153 16.63 -15.66 -1.44
N GLU A 154 15.84 -14.71 -0.97
CA GLU A 154 14.45 -14.47 -1.36
C GLU A 154 14.36 -13.28 -2.35
N GLY A 155 15.32 -13.19 -3.28
CA GLY A 155 15.50 -12.04 -4.14
C GLY A 155 14.31 -11.74 -5.06
N PRO A 156 14.22 -10.49 -5.53
CA PRO A 156 13.21 -10.11 -6.51
C PRO A 156 13.43 -10.85 -7.81
N ARG A 157 12.34 -11.08 -8.54
CA ARG A 157 12.42 -11.63 -9.89
C ARG A 157 12.92 -10.57 -10.85
N LEU A 158 13.99 -10.90 -11.56
CA LEU A 158 14.59 -10.02 -12.56
C LEU A 158 14.10 -10.40 -13.96
N GLY A 159 13.49 -9.45 -14.67
CA GLY A 159 13.15 -9.56 -16.07
C GLY A 159 13.94 -8.53 -16.89
N GLU A 160 14.49 -8.93 -18.01
CA GLU A 160 15.16 -8.06 -18.97
C GLU A 160 14.28 -7.90 -20.21
N PHE A 161 14.05 -6.68 -20.67
CA PHE A 161 13.28 -6.40 -21.86
C PHE A 161 14.21 -6.17 -23.06
N VAL A 162 13.86 -6.79 -24.17
CA VAL A 162 14.63 -6.71 -25.42
C VAL A 162 13.68 -6.50 -26.61
N GLY A 163 13.91 -5.45 -27.36
CA GLY A 163 13.23 -5.22 -28.64
C GLY A 163 13.85 -6.05 -29.79
N ASP A 164 13.03 -6.52 -30.72
CA ASP A 164 13.50 -7.14 -31.94
C ASP A 164 13.40 -6.22 -33.17
N ALA A 165 13.86 -6.68 -34.31
CA ALA A 165 13.85 -5.94 -35.57
C ALA A 165 12.43 -5.60 -36.06
N GLN A 166 11.41 -6.31 -35.59
CA GLN A 166 10.00 -6.09 -35.89
C GLN A 166 9.31 -5.17 -34.88
N GLN A 167 10.09 -4.48 -34.04
CA GLN A 167 9.59 -3.60 -32.94
C GLN A 167 8.74 -4.35 -31.88
N GLN A 168 8.88 -5.67 -31.80
CA GLN A 168 8.24 -6.45 -30.77
C GLN A 168 9.12 -6.43 -29.53
N VAL A 169 8.48 -6.40 -28.35
CA VAL A 169 9.17 -6.41 -27.05
C VAL A 169 9.07 -7.81 -26.46
N TRP A 170 10.18 -8.31 -25.97
CA TRP A 170 10.31 -9.61 -25.34
C TRP A 170 10.87 -9.45 -23.94
N GLN A 171 10.39 -10.26 -22.99
CA GLN A 171 10.94 -10.35 -21.64
C GLN A 171 11.72 -11.66 -21.48
N HIS A 172 12.95 -11.57 -20.99
CA HIS A 172 13.78 -12.67 -20.54
C HIS A 172 13.78 -12.66 -19.01
N LEU A 173 13.52 -13.81 -18.38
CA LEU A 173 13.62 -13.95 -16.93
C LEU A 173 15.00 -14.46 -16.55
N TRP A 174 15.55 -13.93 -15.46
CA TRP A 174 16.84 -14.32 -14.90
C TRP A 174 16.64 -14.84 -13.47
N GLU A 175 17.30 -15.93 -13.14
CA GLU A 175 17.33 -16.53 -11.81
C GLU A 175 18.76 -16.78 -11.38
N LEU A 176 19.05 -16.55 -10.10
CA LEU A 176 20.31 -16.93 -9.48
C LEU A 176 20.27 -18.43 -9.14
N ARG A 177 21.23 -19.18 -9.65
CA ARG A 177 21.37 -20.61 -9.37
C ARG A 177 22.63 -20.88 -8.55
N ASP A 178 22.47 -21.71 -7.53
CA ASP A 178 23.58 -22.13 -6.66
C ASP A 178 24.74 -22.68 -7.48
N GLY A 179 25.91 -22.02 -7.36
CA GLY A 179 27.14 -22.40 -8.02
C GLY A 179 27.25 -22.08 -9.52
N ALA A 180 26.19 -21.69 -10.21
CA ALA A 180 26.20 -21.38 -11.64
C ALA A 180 26.08 -19.89 -11.96
N GLY A 181 25.72 -19.07 -10.97
CA GLY A 181 25.48 -17.64 -11.15
C GLY A 181 24.09 -17.33 -11.74
N TRP A 182 23.97 -16.18 -12.40
CA TRP A 182 22.72 -15.74 -13.02
C TRP A 182 22.52 -16.44 -14.36
N GLU A 183 21.40 -17.18 -14.49
CA GLU A 183 21.01 -17.88 -15.71
C GLU A 183 19.65 -17.39 -16.21
N GLN A 184 19.51 -17.33 -17.53
CA GLN A 184 18.23 -17.06 -18.16
C GLN A 184 17.32 -18.30 -18.05
N VAL A 185 16.09 -18.09 -17.58
CA VAL A 185 15.15 -19.18 -17.29
C VAL A 185 13.98 -19.17 -18.25
N GLY A 186 13.72 -20.34 -18.86
CA GLY A 186 12.59 -20.52 -19.76
C GLY A 186 12.73 -19.82 -21.12
N PRO A 187 11.70 -19.89 -21.97
CA PRO A 187 11.65 -19.16 -23.21
C PRO A 187 11.42 -17.67 -22.97
N ARG A 188 11.89 -16.83 -23.91
CA ARG A 188 11.50 -15.42 -23.95
C ARG A 188 9.98 -15.31 -24.06
N GLN A 189 9.39 -14.33 -23.34
CA GLN A 189 7.96 -14.09 -23.31
C GLN A 189 7.65 -12.80 -24.06
N ARG A 190 6.67 -12.84 -24.96
CA ARG A 190 6.23 -11.63 -25.67
C ARG A 190 5.51 -10.69 -24.71
N VAL A 191 5.78 -9.39 -24.87
CA VAL A 191 5.12 -8.32 -24.10
C VAL A 191 4.16 -7.58 -25.02
N VAL A 192 2.89 -7.56 -24.67
CA VAL A 192 1.83 -6.92 -25.45
C VAL A 192 1.01 -5.97 -24.58
N ALA A 193 0.25 -5.06 -25.20
CA ALA A 193 -0.71 -4.25 -24.47
C ALA A 193 -1.77 -5.14 -23.83
N ALA A 194 -2.18 -4.76 -22.62
CA ALA A 194 -3.27 -5.39 -21.90
C ALA A 194 -4.40 -4.39 -21.65
N PRO A 195 -5.66 -4.85 -21.62
CA PRO A 195 -6.76 -4.00 -21.22
C PRO A 195 -6.55 -3.53 -19.78
N GLU A 196 -6.95 -2.29 -19.53
CA GLU A 196 -6.99 -1.73 -18.19
C GLU A 196 -8.03 -2.50 -17.36
N PRO A 197 -7.69 -2.91 -16.12
CA PRO A 197 -8.66 -3.55 -15.24
C PRO A 197 -9.69 -2.52 -14.74
N ALA A 198 -10.89 -2.99 -14.39
CA ALA A 198 -11.98 -2.15 -13.89
C ALA A 198 -11.63 -1.36 -12.62
N LEU A 199 -10.68 -1.86 -11.83
CA LEU A 199 -10.13 -1.23 -10.65
C LEU A 199 -8.61 -1.22 -10.73
N HIS A 200 -7.98 -0.19 -10.14
CA HIS A 200 -6.51 -0.20 -9.97
C HIS A 200 -6.06 -1.50 -9.29
N PRO A 201 -5.01 -2.19 -9.80
CA PRO A 201 -4.62 -3.52 -9.32
C PRO A 201 -4.41 -3.65 -7.81
N VAL A 202 -3.99 -2.57 -7.15
CA VAL A 202 -3.73 -2.55 -5.71
C VAL A 202 -5.01 -2.47 -4.87
N VAL A 203 -6.15 -2.05 -5.43
CA VAL A 203 -7.38 -1.82 -4.66
C VAL A 203 -7.88 -3.07 -3.94
N PRO A 204 -7.93 -4.26 -4.57
CA PRO A 204 -8.32 -5.49 -3.87
C PRO A 204 -7.36 -5.90 -2.75
N ASP A 205 -6.12 -5.41 -2.79
CA ASP A 205 -5.08 -5.73 -1.81
C ASP A 205 -5.06 -4.77 -0.60
N LEU A 206 -5.61 -3.56 -0.74
CA LEU A 206 -5.60 -2.52 0.29
C LEU A 206 -6.14 -2.97 1.66
N PRO A 207 -7.20 -3.82 1.78
CA PRO A 207 -7.67 -4.31 3.08
C PRO A 207 -6.61 -5.08 3.88
N SER A 208 -5.58 -5.59 3.20
CA SER A 208 -4.48 -6.34 3.81
C SER A 208 -3.16 -5.57 3.84
N SER A 209 -3.10 -4.36 3.25
CA SER A 209 -1.85 -3.62 3.07
C SER A 209 -1.88 -2.17 3.53
N GLY A 210 -3.06 -1.62 3.91
CA GLY A 210 -3.11 -0.21 4.31
C GLY A 210 -4.43 0.30 4.85
N VAL A 211 -5.57 -0.24 4.42
CA VAL A 211 -6.91 0.15 4.89
C VAL A 211 -7.52 -1.04 5.63
N PHE A 212 -7.12 -1.22 6.87
CA PHE A 212 -7.49 -2.39 7.67
C PHE A 212 -8.98 -2.37 8.06
N PRO A 213 -9.75 -3.43 7.75
CA PRO A 213 -11.20 -3.48 7.99
C PRO A 213 -11.59 -3.72 9.46
N HIS A 214 -10.64 -4.12 10.29
CA HIS A 214 -10.82 -4.38 11.72
C HIS A 214 -9.46 -4.36 12.44
N ARG A 215 -9.48 -4.25 13.78
CA ARG A 215 -8.31 -4.15 14.65
C ARG A 215 -7.29 -5.27 14.42
N GLU A 216 -7.76 -6.51 14.37
CA GLU A 216 -6.89 -7.68 14.24
C GLU A 216 -6.08 -7.69 12.95
N ALA A 217 -6.59 -7.14 11.85
CA ALA A 217 -5.83 -7.03 10.61
C ALA A 217 -4.60 -6.09 10.76
N ALA A 218 -4.77 -4.96 11.44
CA ALA A 218 -3.66 -4.05 11.75
C ALA A 218 -2.72 -4.63 12.82
N ARG A 219 -3.28 -5.33 13.83
CA ARG A 219 -2.55 -5.99 14.91
C ARG A 219 -1.57 -7.02 14.34
N ALA A 220 -2.03 -7.91 13.47
CA ALA A 220 -1.21 -8.95 12.84
C ALA A 220 0.03 -8.38 12.12
N VAL A 221 -0.08 -7.18 11.54
CA VAL A 221 1.05 -6.49 10.91
C VAL A 221 2.10 -6.09 11.94
N LEU A 222 1.70 -5.45 13.06
CA LEU A 222 2.67 -5.06 14.10
C LEU A 222 3.25 -6.28 14.84
N GLU A 223 2.49 -7.34 15.01
CA GLU A 223 3.01 -8.61 15.56
C GLU A 223 4.13 -9.18 14.68
N ALA A 224 3.93 -9.18 13.35
CA ALA A 224 4.95 -9.59 12.39
C ALA A 224 6.19 -8.67 12.40
N CYS A 225 6.08 -7.44 12.92
CA CYS A 225 7.19 -6.51 13.02
C CYS A 225 8.06 -6.69 14.27
N ILE A 226 7.58 -7.33 15.34
CA ILE A 226 8.29 -7.44 16.62
C ILE A 226 9.74 -7.92 16.49
N PRO A 227 10.10 -8.88 15.60
CA PRO A 227 11.47 -9.35 15.49
C PRO A 227 12.48 -8.29 15.04
N PHE A 228 12.03 -7.18 14.45
CA PHE A 228 12.90 -6.14 13.89
C PHE A 228 12.50 -4.71 14.27
N ILE A 229 11.32 -4.51 14.88
CA ILE A 229 10.85 -3.26 15.50
C ILE A 229 10.32 -3.63 16.90
N PRO A 230 11.19 -3.70 17.91
CA PRO A 230 10.78 -4.09 19.27
C PRO A 230 9.67 -3.19 19.85
N GLU A 231 9.63 -1.92 19.43
CA GLU A 231 8.65 -0.91 19.84
C GLU A 231 7.22 -1.31 19.43
N ALA A 232 7.07 -2.17 18.41
CA ALA A 232 5.77 -2.71 18.03
C ALA A 232 5.10 -3.44 19.21
N ARG A 233 5.87 -4.12 20.08
CA ARG A 233 5.35 -4.76 21.29
C ARG A 233 4.70 -3.74 22.22
N ALA A 234 5.38 -2.62 22.48
CA ALA A 234 4.86 -1.60 23.38
C ALA A 234 3.57 -0.96 22.84
N VAL A 235 3.45 -0.78 21.52
CA VAL A 235 2.19 -0.32 20.90
C VAL A 235 1.08 -1.35 21.10
N LEU A 236 1.38 -2.64 20.88
CA LEU A 236 0.41 -3.73 21.05
C LEU A 236 -0.05 -3.85 22.51
N ASP A 237 0.85 -3.72 23.49
CA ASP A 237 0.52 -3.74 24.90
C ASP A 237 -0.45 -2.61 25.29
N LEU A 238 -0.31 -1.42 24.67
CA LEU A 238 -1.27 -0.33 24.86
C LEU A 238 -2.63 -0.61 24.21
N VAL A 239 -2.64 -1.26 23.04
CA VAL A 239 -3.89 -1.69 22.38
C VAL A 239 -4.61 -2.76 23.21
N ASP A 240 -3.88 -3.67 23.85
CA ASP A 240 -4.44 -4.73 24.69
C ASP A 240 -5.04 -4.18 26.00
N GLN A 241 -4.60 -3.01 26.47
CA GLN A 241 -5.19 -2.32 27.61
C GLN A 241 -6.51 -1.60 27.29
N CYS A 242 -6.86 -1.50 25.99
CA CYS A 242 -8.10 -0.86 25.57
C CYS A 242 -9.30 -1.77 25.90
N LEU A 243 -10.33 -1.18 26.48
CA LEU A 243 -11.57 -1.89 26.83
C LEU A 243 -12.29 -2.39 25.56
N GLU A 244 -12.83 -3.59 25.62
CA GLU A 244 -13.72 -4.15 24.59
C GLU A 244 -15.02 -4.68 25.18
N PRO A 245 -16.14 -4.51 24.50
CA PRO A 245 -16.35 -3.64 23.33
C PRO A 245 -16.31 -2.16 23.67
N VAL A 246 -15.74 -1.34 22.77
CA VAL A 246 -15.71 0.13 22.94
C VAL A 246 -17.08 0.71 22.61
N GLN A 247 -17.83 1.14 23.61
CA GLN A 247 -19.13 1.77 23.42
C GLN A 247 -19.04 3.28 23.66
N LYS A 248 -19.66 4.02 22.75
CA LYS A 248 -19.77 5.47 22.87
C LYS A 248 -20.65 5.83 24.07
N GLY A 249 -20.23 6.86 24.82
CA GLY A 249 -21.04 7.47 25.87
C GLY A 249 -22.24 8.28 25.33
N LYS A 250 -22.95 8.97 26.22
CA LYS A 250 -24.15 9.74 25.88
C LYS A 250 -23.89 11.07 25.16
N PHE A 251 -22.67 11.58 25.25
CA PHE A 251 -22.31 12.87 24.64
C PHE A 251 -21.83 12.71 23.21
N PRO A 252 -21.99 13.75 22.35
CA PRO A 252 -21.59 13.70 20.96
C PRO A 252 -20.07 13.62 20.79
N VAL A 253 -19.66 12.91 19.73
CA VAL A 253 -18.29 12.75 19.27
C VAL A 253 -18.14 13.37 17.89
N ILE A 254 -17.24 14.33 17.75
CA ILE A 254 -16.99 15.05 16.51
C ILE A 254 -15.55 14.78 16.05
N ALA A 255 -15.36 14.22 14.85
CA ALA A 255 -14.06 14.09 14.25
C ALA A 255 -13.77 15.29 13.34
N ILE A 256 -12.60 15.91 13.48
CA ILE A 256 -12.14 16.98 12.59
C ILE A 256 -11.04 16.43 11.70
N GLU A 257 -11.34 16.31 10.42
CA GLU A 257 -10.49 15.73 9.40
C GLU A 257 -9.94 16.81 8.45
N GLY A 258 -8.91 16.48 7.70
CA GLY A 258 -8.30 17.34 6.69
C GLY A 258 -6.84 17.00 6.46
N LEU A 259 -6.31 17.44 5.31
CA LEU A 259 -4.91 17.24 4.95
C LEU A 259 -3.97 18.06 5.85
N ASP A 260 -2.68 17.68 5.85
CA ASP A 260 -1.66 18.50 6.49
C ASP A 260 -1.63 19.91 5.88
N ALA A 261 -1.44 20.92 6.74
CA ALA A 261 -1.49 22.34 6.39
C ALA A 261 -2.86 22.88 5.89
N THR A 262 -3.95 22.12 5.97
CA THR A 262 -5.30 22.69 5.82
C THR A 262 -5.65 23.65 6.96
N GLY A 263 -4.96 23.46 8.11
CA GLY A 263 -4.87 24.47 9.14
C GLY A 263 -3.39 24.76 9.41
N SER A 264 -2.96 25.99 9.26
CA SER A 264 -1.75 26.46 9.95
C SER A 264 -1.83 25.99 11.41
N ILE A 265 -0.69 25.85 12.07
CA ILE A 265 -0.67 25.64 13.55
C ILE A 265 -1.68 26.57 14.22
N THR A 266 -1.96 27.73 13.62
CA THR A 266 -2.97 28.70 14.05
C THR A 266 -4.41 28.36 13.66
N CYS A 267 -4.74 27.95 12.42
CA CYS A 267 -6.15 27.82 12.01
C CYS A 267 -6.84 26.52 12.42
N LYS A 268 -6.24 25.34 12.15
CA LYS A 268 -6.87 24.06 12.54
C LYS A 268 -6.95 23.96 14.07
N THR A 269 -5.85 24.27 14.72
CA THR A 269 -5.80 24.30 16.20
C THR A 269 -6.75 25.36 16.75
N THR A 270 -6.84 26.55 16.12
CA THR A 270 -7.77 27.61 16.57
C THR A 270 -9.22 27.20 16.36
N VAL A 271 -9.58 26.64 15.21
CA VAL A 271 -10.95 26.17 14.95
C VAL A 271 -11.30 25.02 15.88
N THR A 272 -10.42 24.03 15.99
CA THR A 272 -10.63 22.88 16.87
C THR A 272 -10.76 23.32 18.33
N GLN A 273 -9.91 24.26 18.77
CA GLN A 273 -9.97 24.83 20.12
C GLN A 273 -11.23 25.67 20.31
N SER A 274 -11.58 26.55 19.36
CA SER A 274 -12.79 27.37 19.45
C SER A 274 -14.08 26.54 19.53
N VAL A 275 -14.16 25.45 18.72
CA VAL A 275 -15.29 24.51 18.78
C VAL A 275 -15.29 23.75 20.12
N SER A 276 -14.10 23.33 20.58
CA SER A 276 -13.94 22.67 21.89
C SER A 276 -14.40 23.58 23.04
N ASP A 277 -13.96 24.84 23.06
CA ASP A 277 -14.30 25.80 24.09
C ASP A 277 -15.81 26.12 24.08
N SER A 278 -16.39 26.31 22.89
CA SER A 278 -17.81 26.59 22.70
C SER A 278 -18.69 25.43 23.16
N LEU A 279 -18.28 24.20 22.96
CA LEU A 279 -19.02 22.99 23.34
C LEU A 279 -18.61 22.48 24.74
N LYS A 280 -17.62 23.07 25.38
CA LYS A 280 -16.96 22.53 26.58
C LYS A 280 -16.55 21.08 26.40
N ALA A 281 -16.00 20.77 25.23
CA ALA A 281 -15.64 19.43 24.81
C ALA A 281 -14.21 19.08 25.22
N VAL A 282 -13.96 17.79 25.43
CA VAL A 282 -12.60 17.26 25.54
C VAL A 282 -11.99 17.14 24.14
N LEU A 283 -10.76 17.63 23.98
CA LEU A 283 -10.02 17.55 22.73
C LEU A 283 -9.04 16.38 22.78
N LEU A 284 -9.22 15.41 21.91
CA LEU A 284 -8.33 14.27 21.68
C LEU A 284 -7.64 14.38 20.30
N LYS A 285 -6.60 13.61 20.11
CA LYS A 285 -5.82 13.60 18.86
C LYS A 285 -5.44 12.18 18.45
N SER A 286 -5.52 11.87 17.15
CA SER A 286 -4.97 10.64 16.59
C SER A 286 -3.74 10.96 15.69
N PRO A 287 -2.61 10.26 15.88
CA PRO A 287 -2.35 9.26 16.91
C PRO A 287 -2.26 9.88 18.32
N PRO A 288 -2.59 9.11 19.39
CA PRO A 288 -2.57 9.60 20.76
C PRO A 288 -1.14 9.84 21.26
N ALA A 289 -1.02 10.68 22.30
CA ALA A 289 0.28 11.08 22.85
C ALA A 289 1.11 9.87 23.33
N CYS A 290 0.47 8.85 23.88
CA CYS A 290 1.15 7.66 24.43
C CYS A 290 1.97 6.87 23.43
N ILE A 291 1.63 6.92 22.11
CA ILE A 291 2.41 6.28 21.04
C ILE A 291 3.25 7.25 20.21
N SER A 292 3.11 8.56 20.44
CA SER A 292 3.77 9.59 19.62
C SER A 292 5.30 9.53 19.66
N GLN A 293 5.89 9.01 20.72
CA GLN A 293 7.33 8.81 20.86
C GLN A 293 7.92 7.85 19.81
N TRP A 294 7.14 6.89 19.32
CA TRP A 294 7.57 5.91 18.32
C TRP A 294 7.20 6.30 16.90
N ARG A 295 6.50 7.43 16.71
CA ARG A 295 6.02 7.88 15.42
C ARG A 295 7.12 7.90 14.36
N LYS A 296 8.29 8.44 14.68
CA LYS A 296 9.40 8.53 13.73
C LYS A 296 9.85 7.16 13.23
N ILE A 297 9.89 6.14 14.09
CA ILE A 297 10.27 4.77 13.73
C ILE A 297 9.29 4.23 12.67
N PHE A 298 7.98 4.35 12.93
CA PHE A 298 6.96 3.81 12.03
C PHE A 298 6.75 4.66 10.77
N ASP A 299 7.02 5.96 10.81
CA ASP A 299 6.93 6.84 9.64
C ASP A 299 8.00 6.50 8.60
N ASP A 300 9.14 5.96 9.00
CA ASP A 300 10.22 5.53 8.12
C ASP A 300 9.99 4.14 7.49
N GLU A 301 9.01 3.40 7.97
CA GLU A 301 8.66 2.06 7.49
C GLU A 301 7.74 2.06 6.24
N PRO A 302 7.64 0.94 5.51
CA PRO A 302 6.72 0.80 4.38
C PRO A 302 5.26 1.08 4.77
N THR A 303 4.44 1.42 3.75
CA THR A 303 3.03 1.79 3.94
C THR A 303 2.26 0.82 4.82
N ILE A 304 2.38 -0.49 4.61
CA ILE A 304 1.66 -1.50 5.40
C ILE A 304 1.94 -1.36 6.91
N ILE A 305 3.21 -1.19 7.30
CA ILE A 305 3.61 -1.07 8.71
C ILE A 305 3.18 0.28 9.26
N ARG A 306 3.47 1.37 8.53
CA ARG A 306 3.09 2.72 8.92
C ARG A 306 1.58 2.84 9.12
N ARG A 307 0.77 2.31 8.20
CA ARG A 307 -0.71 2.38 8.31
C ARG A 307 -1.25 1.50 9.43
N ALA A 308 -0.63 0.36 9.71
CA ALA A 308 -0.98 -0.46 10.87
C ALA A 308 -0.78 0.29 12.19
N PHE A 309 0.35 1.00 12.34
CA PHE A 309 0.61 1.85 13.52
C PHE A 309 -0.46 2.93 13.70
N TYR A 310 -0.79 3.69 12.64
CA TYR A 310 -1.82 4.72 12.71
C TYR A 310 -3.22 4.15 12.92
N SER A 311 -3.52 3.00 12.31
CA SER A 311 -4.80 2.31 12.52
C SER A 311 -4.99 1.90 13.96
N LEU A 312 -3.98 1.27 14.58
CA LEU A 312 -4.02 0.89 16.00
C LEU A 312 -4.07 2.13 16.91
N GLY A 313 -3.43 3.23 16.54
CA GLY A 313 -3.60 4.51 17.21
C GLY A 313 -5.05 4.98 17.28
N ASN A 314 -5.83 4.77 16.20
CA ASN A 314 -7.26 5.08 16.21
C ASN A 314 -8.03 4.22 17.23
N TYR A 315 -7.68 2.95 17.43
CA TYR A 315 -8.32 2.09 18.44
C TYR A 315 -7.99 2.52 19.87
N ILE A 316 -6.76 2.97 20.13
CA ILE A 316 -6.39 3.55 21.43
C ILE A 316 -7.22 4.82 21.70
N VAL A 317 -7.29 5.73 20.72
CA VAL A 317 -8.12 6.95 20.85
C VAL A 317 -9.60 6.60 21.00
N ALA A 318 -10.11 5.56 20.33
CA ALA A 318 -11.49 5.10 20.50
C ALA A 318 -11.82 4.74 21.95
N SER A 319 -10.88 4.11 22.66
CA SER A 319 -11.03 3.80 24.08
C SER A 319 -11.09 5.08 24.95
N GLU A 320 -10.28 6.09 24.62
CA GLU A 320 -10.32 7.41 25.29
C GLU A 320 -11.63 8.14 24.98
N ILE A 321 -12.08 8.13 23.70
CA ILE A 321 -13.36 8.71 23.28
C ILE A 321 -14.51 8.08 24.07
N ALA A 322 -14.54 6.76 24.25
CA ALA A 322 -15.60 6.08 25.00
C ALA A 322 -15.67 6.55 26.46
N LYS A 323 -14.52 6.70 27.11
CA LYS A 323 -14.43 7.18 28.50
C LYS A 323 -14.91 8.62 28.65
N GLU A 324 -14.41 9.51 27.78
CA GLU A 324 -14.71 10.94 27.86
C GLU A 324 -16.13 11.25 27.39
N SER A 325 -16.65 10.58 26.36
CA SER A 325 -18.01 10.77 25.87
C SER A 325 -19.10 10.34 26.86
N ALA A 326 -18.74 9.64 27.94
CA ALA A 326 -19.65 9.39 29.07
C ALA A 326 -19.89 10.63 29.90
N ARG A 327 -19.00 11.63 29.87
CA ARG A 327 -18.98 12.81 30.77
C ARG A 327 -19.19 14.13 30.04
N SER A 328 -18.64 14.28 28.84
CA SER A 328 -18.65 15.53 28.05
C SER A 328 -18.62 15.26 26.56
N PRO A 329 -18.97 16.23 25.69
CA PRO A 329 -18.69 16.17 24.27
C PRO A 329 -17.21 15.94 23.99
N VAL A 330 -16.90 15.24 22.90
CA VAL A 330 -15.53 14.92 22.51
C VAL A 330 -15.27 15.42 21.09
N ILE A 331 -14.14 16.08 20.91
CA ILE A 331 -13.60 16.42 19.61
C ILE A 331 -12.32 15.61 19.41
N VAL A 332 -12.19 14.95 18.26
CA VAL A 332 -10.95 14.25 17.90
C VAL A 332 -10.33 14.89 16.66
N ASP A 333 -9.08 15.33 16.80
CA ASP A 333 -8.28 15.86 15.71
C ASP A 333 -7.64 14.72 14.93
N ARG A 334 -8.16 14.43 13.73
CA ARG A 334 -7.91 13.28 12.86
C ARG A 334 -8.41 11.97 13.46
N TYR A 335 -8.81 11.07 12.58
CA TYR A 335 -9.26 9.74 12.95
C TYR A 335 -9.13 8.79 11.75
N TRP A 336 -10.02 7.81 11.61
CA TRP A 336 -9.96 6.78 10.58
C TRP A 336 -9.88 7.32 9.15
N HIS A 337 -10.63 8.37 8.82
CA HIS A 337 -10.63 8.92 7.45
C HIS A 337 -9.25 9.38 7.01
N SER A 338 -8.50 10.07 7.87
CA SER A 338 -7.11 10.41 7.59
C SER A 338 -6.30 9.15 7.28
N THR A 339 -6.36 8.12 8.13
CA THR A 339 -5.57 6.89 7.95
C THR A 339 -5.89 6.19 6.61
N ALA A 340 -7.19 6.02 6.30
CA ALA A 340 -7.65 5.38 5.06
C ALA A 340 -7.26 6.20 3.81
N THR A 341 -7.49 7.52 3.86
CA THR A 341 -7.17 8.43 2.75
C THR A 341 -5.70 8.39 2.39
N TYR A 342 -4.83 8.48 3.39
CA TYR A 342 -3.37 8.41 3.17
C TYR A 342 -2.93 7.05 2.62
N ALA A 343 -3.54 5.95 3.07
CA ALA A 343 -3.24 4.62 2.55
C ALA A 343 -3.61 4.49 1.07
N ILE A 344 -4.84 4.85 0.71
CA ILE A 344 -5.34 4.77 -0.66
C ILE A 344 -4.51 5.65 -1.59
N ALA A 345 -4.26 6.90 -1.19
CA ALA A 345 -3.55 7.84 -2.04
C ALA A 345 -2.06 7.51 -2.22
N THR A 346 -1.43 6.85 -1.26
CA THR A 346 -0.04 6.37 -1.42
C THR A 346 0.04 5.19 -2.38
N GLU A 347 -0.96 4.31 -2.37
CA GLU A 347 -0.91 3.05 -3.11
C GLU A 347 -1.58 3.14 -4.50
N VAL A 348 -2.68 3.87 -4.63
CA VAL A 348 -3.37 4.05 -5.92
C VAL A 348 -2.68 5.16 -6.71
N THR A 349 -2.00 4.80 -7.79
CA THR A 349 -1.32 5.72 -8.71
C THR A 349 -2.13 5.91 -9.99
N GLY A 350 -1.66 6.74 -10.91
CA GLY A 350 -2.30 6.90 -12.22
C GLY A 350 -3.39 8.00 -12.31
N GLY A 351 -3.67 8.70 -11.21
CA GLY A 351 -4.64 9.80 -11.21
C GLY A 351 -6.01 9.46 -10.62
N LEU A 352 -6.90 10.44 -10.57
CA LEU A 352 -8.21 10.31 -9.90
C LEU A 352 -9.13 9.27 -10.54
N GLN A 353 -8.98 9.02 -11.84
CA GLN A 353 -9.78 8.04 -12.58
C GLN A 353 -9.54 6.60 -12.09
N HIS A 354 -8.41 6.35 -11.42
CA HIS A 354 -8.06 5.03 -10.88
C HIS A 354 -8.48 4.84 -9.43
N LEU A 355 -9.02 5.89 -8.79
CA LEU A 355 -9.59 5.75 -7.45
C LEU A 355 -10.80 4.80 -7.47
N PRO A 356 -11.00 4.00 -6.42
CA PRO A 356 -12.21 3.20 -6.30
C PRO A 356 -13.46 4.07 -6.43
N PRO A 357 -14.53 3.58 -7.10
CA PRO A 357 -15.76 4.34 -7.23
C PRO A 357 -16.39 4.65 -5.86
N ALA A 358 -17.25 5.66 -5.82
CA ALA A 358 -18.02 5.97 -4.62
C ALA A 358 -18.75 4.72 -4.10
N HIS A 359 -18.86 4.58 -2.78
CA HIS A 359 -19.46 3.43 -2.09
C HIS A 359 -18.68 2.10 -2.22
N HIS A 360 -17.47 2.11 -2.79
CA HIS A 360 -16.65 0.90 -2.80
C HIS A 360 -16.39 0.42 -1.36
N PRO A 361 -16.37 -0.92 -1.10
CA PRO A 361 -16.16 -1.48 0.24
C PRO A 361 -14.92 -0.97 0.97
N ILE A 362 -13.88 -0.52 0.24
CA ILE A 362 -12.67 0.06 0.84
C ILE A 362 -12.92 1.34 1.64
N TYR A 363 -14.04 2.02 1.40
CA TYR A 363 -14.44 3.22 2.13
C TYR A 363 -15.35 2.94 3.33
N GLN A 364 -15.62 1.67 3.62
CA GLN A 364 -16.44 1.32 4.77
C GLN A 364 -15.66 1.49 6.07
N TRP A 365 -16.36 2.06 7.06
CA TRP A 365 -15.84 2.20 8.41
C TRP A 365 -15.54 0.83 9.03
N PRO A 366 -14.40 0.66 9.74
CA PRO A 366 -14.09 -0.59 10.43
C PRO A 366 -15.21 -0.96 11.43
N ARG A 367 -15.62 -2.22 11.40
CA ARG A 367 -16.79 -2.68 12.14
C ARG A 367 -16.66 -2.57 13.66
N ASP A 368 -15.44 -2.65 14.14
CA ASP A 368 -15.03 -2.69 15.55
C ASP A 368 -14.43 -1.36 16.05
N LEU A 369 -14.39 -0.33 15.20
CA LEU A 369 -13.92 0.99 15.58
C LEU A 369 -15.09 1.91 15.93
N LEU A 370 -15.04 2.59 17.09
CA LEU A 370 -16.05 3.56 17.51
C LEU A 370 -16.26 4.63 16.44
N LYS A 371 -17.51 4.80 16.00
CA LYS A 371 -17.87 5.75 14.95
C LYS A 371 -18.27 7.11 15.56
N PRO A 372 -17.74 8.24 15.06
CA PRO A 372 -18.16 9.57 15.51
C PRO A 372 -19.60 9.90 15.03
N ASP A 373 -20.26 10.81 15.73
CA ASP A 373 -21.58 11.32 15.36
C ASP A 373 -21.51 12.29 14.17
N LEU A 374 -20.39 13.03 14.08
CA LEU A 374 -20.17 14.03 13.03
C LEU A 374 -18.71 14.02 12.60
N VAL A 375 -18.50 14.18 11.32
CA VAL A 375 -17.18 14.42 10.74
C VAL A 375 -17.16 15.77 10.07
N LEU A 376 -16.23 16.63 10.50
CA LEU A 376 -15.97 17.94 9.90
C LEU A 376 -14.72 17.86 9.03
N LEU A 377 -14.88 18.07 7.73
CA LEU A 377 -13.75 18.11 6.82
C LEU A 377 -13.30 19.55 6.60
N LEU A 378 -12.07 19.85 7.04
CA LEU A 378 -11.42 21.13 6.76
C LEU A 378 -10.68 21.06 5.43
N THR A 379 -11.03 21.97 4.52
CA THR A 379 -10.40 22.07 3.20
C THR A 379 -9.84 23.46 2.96
N VAL A 380 -8.74 23.52 2.23
CA VAL A 380 -8.15 24.75 1.69
C VAL A 380 -7.76 24.51 0.24
N SER A 381 -7.60 25.59 -0.53
CA SER A 381 -7.10 25.44 -1.90
C SER A 381 -5.68 24.86 -1.91
N PRO A 382 -5.28 24.15 -2.97
CA PRO A 382 -3.92 23.65 -3.10
C PRO A 382 -2.87 24.74 -2.97
N GLU A 383 -3.12 25.91 -3.52
CA GLU A 383 -2.21 27.06 -3.51
C GLU A 383 -2.02 27.59 -2.08
N GLU A 384 -3.12 27.79 -1.37
CA GLU A 384 -3.09 28.24 0.02
C GLU A 384 -2.40 27.22 0.92
N ARG A 385 -2.63 25.91 0.65
CA ARG A 385 -1.95 24.84 1.38
C ARG A 385 -0.43 24.90 1.18
N MET A 386 0.04 25.09 -0.06
CA MET A 386 1.46 25.20 -0.37
C MET A 386 2.08 26.41 0.32
N HIS A 387 1.43 27.56 0.22
CA HIS A 387 1.88 28.79 0.90
C HIS A 387 2.03 28.57 2.42
N ARG A 388 1.10 27.85 3.04
CA ARG A 388 1.16 27.52 4.48
C ARG A 388 2.26 26.52 4.83
N ILE A 389 2.58 25.56 3.96
CA ILE A 389 3.68 24.61 4.15
C ILE A 389 5.02 25.37 4.12
N GLU A 390 5.18 26.25 3.14
CA GLU A 390 6.39 27.09 2.99
C GLU A 390 6.57 28.06 4.16
N GLY A 391 5.48 28.67 4.63
CA GLY A 391 5.50 29.64 5.74
C GLY A 391 5.80 29.04 7.12
N ARG A 392 5.77 27.71 7.28
CA ARG A 392 6.07 27.07 8.57
C ARG A 392 7.53 27.06 8.96
N GLY A 393 8.46 27.26 8.01
CA GLY A 393 9.91 27.25 8.28
C GLY A 393 10.47 25.94 8.84
N MET A 394 9.69 24.84 8.84
CA MET A 394 10.11 23.53 9.28
C MET A 394 10.38 22.60 8.09
N GLU A 395 11.28 21.65 8.27
CA GLU A 395 11.50 20.60 7.26
C GLU A 395 10.19 19.87 6.95
N ARG A 396 9.99 19.61 5.65
CA ARG A 396 8.83 18.84 5.16
C ARG A 396 8.94 17.41 5.66
N THR A 397 7.84 16.88 6.16
CA THR A 397 7.77 15.46 6.47
C THR A 397 7.84 14.65 5.17
N ARG A 398 8.28 13.40 5.26
CA ARG A 398 8.28 12.48 4.12
C ARG A 398 6.88 12.35 3.50
N GLU A 399 5.84 12.27 4.31
CA GLU A 399 4.45 12.25 3.84
C GLU A 399 4.07 13.52 3.08
N GLU A 400 4.44 14.70 3.58
CA GLU A 400 4.18 15.97 2.87
C GLU A 400 4.89 16.01 1.51
N ALA A 401 6.13 15.51 1.42
CA ALA A 401 6.87 15.43 0.17
C ALA A 401 6.26 14.39 -0.80
N GLU A 402 5.83 13.24 -0.31
CA GLU A 402 5.11 12.23 -1.09
C GLU A 402 3.76 12.77 -1.60
N LEU A 403 3.05 13.51 -0.75
CA LEU A 403 1.79 14.19 -1.09
C LEU A 403 1.98 15.24 -2.19
N GLU A 404 3.06 15.98 -2.12
CA GLU A 404 3.38 17.03 -3.09
C GLU A 404 3.75 16.45 -4.46
N ALA A 405 4.49 15.35 -4.47
CA ALA A 405 4.87 14.64 -5.69
C ALA A 405 3.69 13.95 -6.37
N ASN A 406 2.62 13.62 -5.62
CA ASN A 406 1.45 12.91 -6.14
C ASN A 406 0.29 13.88 -6.43
N SER A 407 -0.04 14.06 -7.71
CA SER A 407 -1.14 14.93 -8.16
C SER A 407 -2.52 14.49 -7.59
N ILE A 408 -2.69 13.23 -7.23
CA ILE A 408 -3.91 12.69 -6.61
C ILE A 408 -4.18 13.40 -5.28
N PHE A 409 -3.15 13.66 -4.50
CA PHE A 409 -3.29 14.38 -3.24
C PHE A 409 -3.65 15.87 -3.40
N ARG A 410 -3.24 16.49 -4.49
CA ARG A 410 -3.62 17.89 -4.76
C ARG A 410 -5.12 18.08 -4.99
N GLN A 411 -5.83 17.00 -5.36
CA GLN A 411 -7.27 17.01 -5.65
C GLN A 411 -8.12 16.31 -4.58
N ASN A 412 -7.56 16.08 -3.40
CA ASN A 412 -8.08 15.19 -2.35
C ASN A 412 -9.39 15.55 -1.68
N ASN A 413 -10.00 16.70 -1.99
CA ASN A 413 -11.37 16.97 -1.55
C ASN A 413 -12.36 15.90 -2.04
N ARG A 414 -12.07 15.28 -3.20
CA ARG A 414 -12.92 14.21 -3.75
C ARG A 414 -12.79 12.88 -3.01
N MET A 415 -11.62 12.55 -2.44
CA MET A 415 -11.50 11.28 -1.68
C MET A 415 -12.33 11.29 -0.41
N PHE A 416 -12.38 12.41 0.30
CA PHE A 416 -13.28 12.53 1.44
C PHE A 416 -14.75 12.51 1.03
N ASP A 417 -15.11 13.10 -0.11
CA ASP A 417 -16.46 13.00 -0.67
C ASP A 417 -16.81 11.56 -1.05
N LEU A 418 -15.86 10.78 -1.56
CA LEU A 418 -16.04 9.35 -1.91
C LEU A 418 -16.17 8.43 -0.69
N THR A 419 -15.45 8.74 0.40
CA THR A 419 -15.53 7.94 1.63
C THR A 419 -16.85 8.12 2.37
N HIS A 420 -17.56 9.22 2.14
CA HIS A 420 -18.71 9.59 2.99
C HIS A 420 -20.04 9.14 2.45
N GLY A 421 -20.20 8.76 1.18
CA GLY A 421 -21.46 8.18 0.64
C GLY A 421 -22.79 8.67 1.26
N CYS A 422 -22.78 9.77 1.99
CA CYS A 422 -23.87 10.26 2.80
C CYS A 422 -24.58 11.40 2.10
N GLN A 423 -25.91 11.33 2.13
CA GLN A 423 -26.81 12.42 1.78
C GLN A 423 -26.35 13.73 2.45
N GLU A 424 -26.10 14.70 1.63
CA GLU A 424 -25.54 16.00 1.99
C GLU A 424 -26.48 16.80 2.88
N SER A 425 -25.98 17.25 4.02
CA SER A 425 -26.38 18.52 4.61
C SER A 425 -25.15 19.42 4.59
N ARG A 426 -25.03 20.23 3.55
CA ARG A 426 -23.94 21.20 3.38
C ARG A 426 -24.22 22.43 4.23
N VAL A 427 -23.36 22.69 5.22
CA VAL A 427 -23.26 24.03 5.79
C VAL A 427 -21.97 24.64 5.25
N HIS A 428 -22.13 25.67 4.45
CA HIS A 428 -21.03 26.46 3.90
C HIS A 428 -20.67 27.57 4.89
N PHE A 429 -19.53 27.42 5.58
CA PHE A 429 -18.76 28.57 6.04
C PHE A 429 -17.63 28.79 5.02
N GLN A 430 -17.24 30.03 4.76
CA GLN A 430 -16.11 30.34 3.87
C GLN A 430 -14.87 29.58 4.37
N SER A 431 -14.48 28.50 3.70
CA SER A 431 -13.36 27.56 4.00
C SER A 431 -13.71 26.27 4.75
N PHE A 432 -14.98 25.96 5.09
CA PHE A 432 -15.32 24.73 5.80
C PHE A 432 -16.43 23.97 5.08
N ARG A 433 -16.24 22.67 4.90
CA ARG A 433 -17.28 21.74 4.46
C ARG A 433 -17.67 20.81 5.60
N MET A 434 -18.93 20.84 6.00
CA MET A 434 -19.46 19.92 6.99
C MET A 434 -20.10 18.72 6.29
N VAL A 435 -19.62 17.53 6.54
CA VAL A 435 -20.20 16.27 6.02
C VAL A 435 -20.86 15.55 7.21
N ARG A 436 -22.17 15.45 7.16
CA ARG A 436 -22.95 14.79 8.20
C ARG A 436 -22.88 13.28 8.01
N ALA A 437 -22.36 12.56 9.00
CA ALA A 437 -22.55 11.12 9.11
C ALA A 437 -23.87 10.86 9.84
N ALA A 438 -24.90 10.48 9.09
CA ALA A 438 -26.20 9.93 9.50
C ALA A 438 -26.89 10.53 10.73
N ASN A 439 -28.07 11.09 10.48
CA ASN A 439 -29.23 11.29 11.36
C ASN A 439 -28.98 11.39 12.87
N TRP A 440 -29.24 12.57 13.38
CA TRP A 440 -29.59 12.93 14.76
C TRP A 440 -28.86 14.17 15.26
N TRP A 441 -29.42 15.34 14.96
CA TRP A 441 -29.53 16.45 15.90
C TRP A 441 -30.62 17.38 15.40
N PRO A 442 -31.70 17.59 16.15
CA PRO A 442 -32.58 18.73 15.93
C PRO A 442 -31.88 19.96 16.52
N PHE A 443 -31.26 20.77 15.67
CA PHE A 443 -30.98 22.15 16.04
C PHE A 443 -32.33 22.91 16.11
N THR A 444 -32.94 22.98 17.28
CA THR A 444 -33.83 24.08 17.66
C THR A 444 -32.94 25.18 18.24
N GLY A 445 -32.56 26.10 17.44
CA GLY A 445 -31.76 27.25 17.85
C GLY A 445 -31.93 28.36 16.84
N SER A 446 -32.75 29.33 17.21
CA SER A 446 -33.06 30.58 16.56
C SER A 446 -31.89 31.17 15.76
N SER A 447 -32.21 31.64 14.56
CA SER A 447 -31.46 32.60 13.77
C SER A 447 -30.95 33.77 14.63
N GLY A 448 -29.68 33.75 14.95
CA GLY A 448 -28.91 34.85 15.47
C GLY A 448 -27.70 35.06 14.58
N ASN A 449 -27.66 36.17 13.88
CA ASN A 449 -26.53 36.66 13.11
C ASN A 449 -25.22 36.61 13.96
N LEU A 450 -24.22 35.93 13.47
CA LEU A 450 -22.81 36.20 13.69
C LEU A 450 -22.05 35.93 12.39
#